data_a475e2fba1a29c8b8eadf26be582499e
#
_entry.id   a475e2fba1a29c8b8eadf26be582499e
#
_cell.length_a   1.000
_cell.length_b   1.000
_cell.length_c   1.000
_cell.angle_alpha   90.00
_cell.angle_beta   90.00
_cell.angle_gamma   90.00
#
_symmetry.space_group_name_H-M   'P 1'
#
loop_
_entity.id
_entity.type
_entity.pdbx_description
1 polymer ?
#
loop_
_entity_poly.entity_id
_entity_poly.type
_entity_poly.pdbx_seq_one_letter_code
_entity_poly.pdbx_strand_id
1 'polypeptide(L)'
;MTPAVEPELESHLLRAALHAVFTLGMEKDTAQVQDLPRVLPDLLDAMLGNLLAESPDTDRLHYILEHINYWIVSRVPRERARAVKSSTALLRFTITLPEFDNSAEFPRMGHHVAQLALSVSDPAKDISRQAREGVYRLYQLLLHQRGKEPSWEMAPARRVRLGPQPISLRLTPAGG
;
A
#
# COMPACT_ATOMS: atom_id res chain seq x y z
N MET A 1 16.29 13.40 -25.26
CA MET A 1 16.79 13.27 -23.88
C MET A 1 16.06 14.30 -23.03
N THR A 2 15.03 13.88 -22.34
CA THR A 2 14.44 14.71 -21.28
C THR A 2 15.43 14.75 -20.12
N PRO A 3 15.86 15.93 -19.65
CA PRO A 3 16.71 16.00 -18.48
C PRO A 3 15.96 15.36 -17.30
N ALA A 4 16.60 14.41 -16.64
CA ALA A 4 16.07 13.85 -15.42
C ALA A 4 15.87 15.01 -14.42
N VAL A 5 14.65 15.19 -13.94
CA VAL A 5 14.34 16.16 -12.91
C VAL A 5 15.15 15.78 -11.68
N GLU A 6 15.89 16.72 -11.10
CA GLU A 6 16.63 16.44 -9.88
C GLU A 6 15.67 15.89 -8.80
N PRO A 7 16.07 14.86 -8.05
CA PRO A 7 15.18 14.18 -7.08
C PRO A 7 14.57 15.15 -6.05
N GLU A 8 15.31 16.19 -5.67
CA GLU A 8 14.80 17.22 -4.76
C GLU A 8 13.69 18.08 -5.39
N LEU A 9 13.86 18.45 -6.66
CA LEU A 9 12.86 19.22 -7.40
C LEU A 9 11.60 18.39 -7.62
N GLU A 10 11.74 17.11 -7.95
CA GLU A 10 10.60 16.19 -8.08
C GLU A 10 9.82 16.09 -6.76
N SER A 11 10.52 15.91 -5.62
CA SER A 11 9.91 15.87 -4.31
C SER A 11 9.16 17.16 -3.96
N HIS A 12 9.73 18.31 -4.32
CA HIS A 12 9.09 19.63 -4.12
C HIS A 12 7.83 19.78 -4.96
N LEU A 13 7.90 19.39 -6.23
CA LEU A 13 6.75 19.45 -7.15
C LEU A 13 5.62 18.50 -6.70
N LEU A 14 5.98 17.28 -6.29
CA LEU A 14 5.01 16.31 -5.78
C LEU A 14 4.31 16.83 -4.53
N ARG A 15 5.07 17.35 -3.56
CA ARG A 15 4.50 17.96 -2.34
C ARG A 15 3.59 19.14 -2.66
N ALA A 16 4.01 20.03 -3.57
CA ALA A 16 3.22 21.18 -3.97
C ALA A 16 1.91 20.76 -4.64
N ALA A 17 1.96 19.76 -5.53
CA ALA A 17 0.77 19.23 -6.19
C ALA A 17 -0.21 18.58 -5.19
N LEU A 18 0.29 17.74 -4.29
CA LEU A 18 -0.52 17.13 -3.24
C LEU A 18 -1.16 18.19 -2.33
N HIS A 19 -0.37 19.17 -1.90
CA HIS A 19 -0.88 20.27 -1.09
C HIS A 19 -1.99 21.03 -1.82
N ALA A 20 -1.75 21.45 -3.05
CA ALA A 20 -2.72 22.22 -3.83
C ALA A 20 -4.05 21.46 -3.98
N VAL A 21 -4.00 20.16 -4.31
CA VAL A 21 -5.21 19.37 -4.55
C VAL A 21 -5.92 18.99 -3.26
N PHE A 22 -5.18 18.63 -2.21
CA PHE A 22 -5.79 18.15 -0.97
C PHE A 22 -6.38 19.29 -0.13
N THR A 23 -5.79 20.48 -0.18
CA THR A 23 -6.29 21.66 0.53
C THR A 23 -7.31 22.48 -0.29
N LEU A 24 -7.52 22.13 -1.55
CA LEU A 24 -8.43 22.85 -2.43
C LEU A 24 -9.84 22.93 -1.85
N GLY A 25 -10.39 24.16 -1.81
CA GLY A 25 -11.73 24.43 -1.29
C GLY A 25 -11.76 24.74 0.21
N MET A 26 -10.60 24.94 0.85
CA MET A 26 -10.50 25.53 2.19
C MET A 26 -10.67 27.05 2.17
N GLU A 27 -10.34 27.68 1.04
CA GLU A 27 -10.60 29.12 0.84
C GLU A 27 -12.03 29.31 0.30
N LYS A 28 -12.81 30.08 1.07
CA LYS A 28 -14.11 30.60 0.62
C LYS A 28 -13.80 31.63 -0.45
N ASP A 29 -14.22 31.37 -1.63
CA ASP A 29 -14.61 32.27 -2.70
C ASP A 29 -14.04 31.87 -4.07
N THR A 30 -14.90 31.43 -4.89
CA THR A 30 -15.30 32.11 -6.15
C THR A 30 -16.26 31.20 -6.92
N ALA A 31 -17.42 31.71 -7.20
CA ALA A 31 -18.52 31.05 -7.92
C ALA A 31 -18.17 30.61 -9.37
N GLN A 32 -16.93 30.81 -9.80
CA GLN A 32 -16.50 30.54 -11.19
C GLN A 32 -15.71 29.22 -11.34
N VAL A 33 -15.48 28.44 -10.29
CA VAL A 33 -14.63 27.24 -10.35
C VAL A 33 -15.35 26.02 -9.78
N GLN A 34 -16.62 25.82 -10.15
CA GLN A 34 -17.41 24.70 -9.62
C GLN A 34 -16.92 23.32 -10.07
N ASP A 35 -16.20 23.23 -11.20
CA ASP A 35 -15.73 21.96 -11.74
C ASP A 35 -14.30 21.58 -11.31
N LEU A 36 -13.45 22.54 -10.92
CA LEU A 36 -12.08 22.30 -10.52
C LEU A 36 -11.94 21.30 -9.33
N PRO A 37 -12.76 21.39 -8.26
CA PRO A 37 -12.66 20.44 -7.15
C PRO A 37 -12.97 19.00 -7.54
N ARG A 38 -13.61 18.77 -8.68
CA ARG A 38 -13.92 17.42 -9.19
C ARG A 38 -12.84 16.90 -10.13
N VAL A 39 -12.29 17.77 -10.98
CA VAL A 39 -11.31 17.38 -12.02
C VAL A 39 -9.90 17.27 -11.48
N LEU A 40 -9.49 18.13 -10.56
CA LEU A 40 -8.11 18.13 -10.03
C LEU A 40 -7.70 16.84 -9.30
N PRO A 41 -8.55 16.19 -8.49
CA PRO A 41 -8.20 14.90 -7.92
C PRO A 41 -7.93 13.82 -8.97
N ASP A 42 -8.71 13.79 -10.04
CA ASP A 42 -8.54 12.81 -11.12
C ASP A 42 -7.26 13.07 -11.91
N LEU A 43 -6.93 14.35 -12.13
CA LEU A 43 -5.66 14.77 -12.74
C LEU A 43 -4.46 14.41 -11.85
N LEU A 44 -4.59 14.58 -10.54
CA LEU A 44 -3.55 14.18 -9.60
C LEU A 44 -3.35 12.67 -9.65
N ASP A 45 -4.41 11.88 -9.62
CA ASP A 45 -4.33 10.42 -9.68
C ASP A 45 -3.66 9.97 -10.99
N ALA A 46 -3.98 10.60 -12.13
CA ALA A 46 -3.32 10.35 -13.41
C ALA A 46 -1.83 10.73 -13.38
N MET A 47 -1.49 11.86 -12.78
CA MET A 47 -0.09 12.29 -12.61
C MET A 47 0.70 11.30 -11.77
N LEU A 48 0.15 10.84 -10.65
CA LEU A 48 0.79 9.86 -9.78
C LEU A 48 0.99 8.51 -10.48
N GLY A 49 0.01 8.09 -11.28
CA GLY A 49 0.11 6.89 -12.11
C GLY A 49 1.22 7.02 -13.16
N ASN A 50 1.33 8.15 -13.83
CA ASN A 50 2.41 8.41 -14.80
C ASN A 50 3.78 8.43 -14.12
N LEU A 51 3.86 9.05 -12.93
CA LEU A 51 5.10 9.10 -12.15
C LEU A 51 5.56 7.68 -11.75
N LEU A 52 4.62 6.80 -11.40
CA LEU A 52 4.93 5.39 -11.15
C LEU A 52 5.34 4.66 -12.43
N ALA A 53 4.67 4.93 -13.56
CA ALA A 53 4.94 4.27 -14.83
C ALA A 53 6.33 4.59 -15.42
N GLU A 54 6.94 5.72 -15.03
CA GLU A 54 8.32 6.06 -15.41
C GLU A 54 9.36 5.09 -14.80
N SER A 55 9.09 4.58 -13.61
CA SER A 55 9.91 3.59 -12.92
C SER A 55 8.98 2.65 -12.13
N PRO A 56 8.36 1.67 -12.80
CA PRO A 56 7.30 0.87 -12.21
C PRO A 56 7.83 -0.23 -11.29
N ASP A 57 8.32 0.17 -10.14
CA ASP A 57 8.88 -0.72 -9.12
C ASP A 57 8.37 -0.40 -7.71
N THR A 58 8.72 -1.26 -6.76
CA THR A 58 8.28 -1.14 -5.36
C THR A 58 8.86 0.08 -4.66
N ASP A 59 10.08 0.51 -5.00
CA ASP A 59 10.72 1.68 -4.40
C ASP A 59 10.02 2.97 -4.83
N ARG A 60 9.66 3.06 -6.11
CA ARG A 60 8.91 4.21 -6.63
C ARG A 60 7.52 4.29 -6.04
N LEU A 61 6.83 3.16 -5.94
CA LEU A 61 5.52 3.10 -5.29
C LEU A 61 5.59 3.53 -3.82
N HIS A 62 6.59 3.03 -3.09
CA HIS A 62 6.84 3.43 -1.71
C HIS A 62 7.07 4.93 -1.59
N TYR A 63 7.92 5.49 -2.44
CA TYR A 63 8.21 6.92 -2.45
C TYR A 63 6.95 7.78 -2.61
N ILE A 64 6.08 7.43 -3.57
CA ILE A 64 4.83 8.18 -3.80
C ILE A 64 3.88 8.02 -2.61
N LEU A 65 3.70 6.80 -2.10
CA LEU A 65 2.82 6.55 -0.95
C LEU A 65 3.29 7.26 0.32
N GLU A 66 4.59 7.39 0.56
CA GLU A 66 5.11 8.15 1.70
C GLU A 66 4.70 9.62 1.67
N HIS A 67 4.71 10.24 0.51
CA HIS A 67 4.25 11.61 0.35
C HIS A 67 2.75 11.76 0.61
N ILE A 68 1.94 10.78 0.17
CA ILE A 68 0.49 10.78 0.41
C ILE A 68 0.18 10.50 1.88
N ASN A 69 0.94 9.61 2.55
CA ASN A 69 0.70 9.22 3.94
C ASN A 69 0.72 10.40 4.91
N TYR A 70 1.47 11.43 4.62
CA TYR A 70 1.44 12.67 5.40
C TYR A 70 0.01 13.24 5.54
N TRP A 71 -0.82 13.09 4.50
CA TRP A 71 -2.18 13.59 4.47
C TRP A 71 -3.22 12.62 5.02
N ILE A 72 -2.91 11.32 5.06
CA ILE A 72 -3.81 10.29 5.64
C ILE A 72 -4.03 10.55 7.14
N VAL A 73 -3.03 11.08 7.82
CA VAL A 73 -3.10 11.40 9.25
C VAL A 73 -3.55 12.84 9.53
N SER A 74 -3.95 13.60 8.52
CA SER A 74 -4.44 14.95 8.69
C SER A 74 -5.66 15.01 9.62
N ARG A 75 -5.74 16.06 10.42
CA ARG A 75 -6.90 16.33 11.26
C ARG A 75 -8.14 16.75 10.47
N VAL A 76 -7.95 17.19 9.25
CA VAL A 76 -9.02 17.65 8.34
C VAL A 76 -9.62 16.44 7.62
N PRO A 77 -10.90 16.07 7.85
CA PRO A 77 -11.49 14.88 7.24
C PRO A 77 -11.44 14.87 5.71
N ARG A 78 -11.56 16.02 5.08
CA ARG A 78 -11.53 16.18 3.62
C ARG A 78 -10.16 15.86 3.04
N GLU A 79 -9.09 16.27 3.71
CA GLU A 79 -7.72 15.95 3.30
C GLU A 79 -7.45 14.45 3.44
N ARG A 80 -7.86 13.85 4.57
CA ARG A 80 -7.77 12.39 4.76
C ARG A 80 -8.52 11.63 3.69
N ALA A 81 -9.76 12.05 3.40
CA ALA A 81 -10.57 11.40 2.37
C ALA A 81 -9.91 11.40 1.00
N ARG A 82 -9.33 12.52 0.60
CA ARG A 82 -8.60 12.65 -0.67
C ARG A 82 -7.33 11.81 -0.69
N ALA A 83 -6.55 11.84 0.37
CA ALA A 83 -5.32 11.08 0.50
C ALA A 83 -5.58 9.57 0.44
N VAL A 84 -6.58 9.08 1.18
CA VAL A 84 -6.99 7.66 1.15
C VAL A 84 -7.47 7.27 -0.24
N LYS A 85 -8.27 8.10 -0.90
CA LYS A 85 -8.76 7.86 -2.26
C LYS A 85 -7.61 7.80 -3.27
N SER A 86 -6.69 8.75 -3.23
CA SER A 86 -5.53 8.78 -4.14
C SER A 86 -4.58 7.60 -3.90
N SER A 87 -4.32 7.21 -2.65
CA SER A 87 -3.55 6.00 -2.34
C SER A 87 -4.20 4.75 -2.91
N THR A 88 -5.52 4.61 -2.74
CA THR A 88 -6.27 3.44 -3.23
C THR A 88 -6.29 3.40 -4.76
N ALA A 89 -6.47 4.55 -5.42
CA ALA A 89 -6.42 4.67 -6.87
C ALA A 89 -5.03 4.28 -7.42
N LEU A 90 -3.96 4.75 -6.79
CA LEU A 90 -2.59 4.40 -7.16
C LEU A 90 -2.33 2.89 -7.01
N LEU A 91 -2.75 2.29 -5.90
CA LEU A 91 -2.60 0.84 -5.66
C LEU A 91 -3.41 0.03 -6.67
N ARG A 92 -4.61 0.45 -7.02
CA ARG A 92 -5.42 -0.18 -8.07
C ARG A 92 -4.72 -0.10 -9.42
N PHE A 93 -4.18 1.04 -9.77
CA PHE A 93 -3.39 1.23 -10.99
C PHE A 93 -2.17 0.31 -11.01
N THR A 94 -1.42 0.23 -9.91
CA THR A 94 -0.22 -0.61 -9.78
C THR A 94 -0.51 -2.08 -10.10
N ILE A 95 -1.62 -2.63 -9.62
CA ILE A 95 -2.01 -4.02 -9.86
C ILE A 95 -2.30 -4.29 -11.34
N THR A 96 -2.83 -3.29 -12.04
CA THR A 96 -3.15 -3.40 -13.47
C THR A 96 -1.97 -3.08 -14.37
N LEU A 97 -0.87 -2.56 -13.84
CA LEU A 97 0.31 -2.18 -14.60
C LEU A 97 1.15 -3.43 -14.92
N PRO A 98 1.20 -3.90 -16.19
CA PRO A 98 1.85 -5.16 -16.54
C PRO A 98 3.37 -5.10 -16.36
N GLU A 99 3.95 -3.90 -16.44
CA GLU A 99 5.38 -3.65 -16.33
C GLU A 99 5.85 -3.46 -14.90
N PHE A 100 4.93 -3.51 -13.90
CA PHE A 100 5.29 -3.29 -12.51
C PHE A 100 6.23 -4.39 -11.99
N ASP A 101 7.43 -4.00 -11.62
CA ASP A 101 8.41 -4.90 -11.02
C ASP A 101 8.15 -5.08 -9.52
N ASN A 102 7.60 -6.23 -9.20
CA ASN A 102 7.31 -6.65 -7.83
C ASN A 102 8.31 -7.73 -7.35
N SER A 103 9.51 -7.76 -7.91
CA SER A 103 10.54 -8.74 -7.55
C SER A 103 11.29 -8.38 -6.27
N ALA A 104 11.45 -7.08 -6.01
CA ALA A 104 12.07 -6.59 -4.79
C ALA A 104 11.08 -6.55 -3.62
N GLU A 105 11.58 -6.72 -2.40
CA GLU A 105 10.78 -6.54 -1.20
C GLU A 105 10.17 -5.13 -1.17
N PHE A 106 8.88 -5.04 -0.83
CA PHE A 106 8.21 -3.76 -0.75
C PHE A 106 8.66 -3.01 0.52
N PRO A 107 9.36 -1.85 0.37
CA PRO A 107 9.86 -1.11 1.53
C PRO A 107 8.70 -0.70 2.45
N ARG A 108 8.86 -0.93 3.74
CA ARG A 108 7.91 -0.50 4.76
C ARG A 108 6.45 -0.85 4.47
N MET A 109 6.18 -1.99 3.85
CA MET A 109 4.82 -2.45 3.55
C MET A 109 3.91 -2.39 4.79
N GLY A 110 4.39 -2.86 5.94
CA GLY A 110 3.65 -2.81 7.19
C GLY A 110 3.26 -1.39 7.61
N HIS A 111 4.11 -0.40 7.32
CA HIS A 111 3.81 1.00 7.59
C HIS A 111 2.65 1.50 6.70
N HIS A 112 2.67 1.22 5.40
CA HIS A 112 1.59 1.60 4.50
C HIS A 112 0.25 0.94 4.85
N VAL A 113 0.29 -0.35 5.22
CA VAL A 113 -0.90 -1.06 5.71
C VAL A 113 -1.43 -0.40 6.98
N ALA A 114 -0.55 -0.08 7.95
CA ALA A 114 -0.95 0.57 9.19
C ALA A 114 -1.57 1.95 8.97
N GLN A 115 -1.00 2.76 8.08
CA GLN A 115 -1.54 4.09 7.76
C GLN A 115 -2.95 3.99 7.18
N LEU A 116 -3.20 3.11 6.22
CA LEU A 116 -4.53 2.88 5.67
C LEU A 116 -5.48 2.27 6.71
N ALA A 117 -4.98 1.35 7.55
CA ALA A 117 -5.78 0.70 8.58
C ALA A 117 -6.34 1.69 9.62
N LEU A 118 -5.62 2.76 9.92
CA LEU A 118 -6.14 3.84 10.79
C LEU A 118 -7.44 4.44 10.26
N SER A 119 -7.59 4.50 8.94
CA SER A 119 -8.78 5.05 8.28
C SER A 119 -9.90 4.03 8.06
N VAL A 120 -9.68 2.74 8.32
CA VAL A 120 -10.71 1.69 8.18
C VAL A 120 -11.88 1.90 9.14
N SER A 121 -11.63 2.48 10.30
CA SER A 121 -12.64 2.81 11.32
C SER A 121 -13.05 4.28 11.29
N ASP A 122 -12.74 5.02 10.23
CA ASP A 122 -13.15 6.42 10.11
C ASP A 122 -14.67 6.53 10.14
N PRO A 123 -15.23 7.48 10.90
CA PRO A 123 -16.69 7.70 10.97
C PRO A 123 -17.30 8.05 9.61
N ALA A 124 -16.54 8.63 8.69
CA ALA A 124 -16.99 8.86 7.33
C ALA A 124 -16.93 7.54 6.54
N LYS A 125 -18.10 7.01 6.18
CA LYS A 125 -18.24 5.71 5.51
C LYS A 125 -17.44 5.60 4.21
N ASP A 126 -17.32 6.69 3.46
CA ASP A 126 -16.54 6.70 2.22
C ASP A 126 -15.04 6.54 2.48
N ILE A 127 -14.50 7.19 3.51
CA ILE A 127 -13.11 7.04 3.91
C ILE A 127 -12.85 5.59 4.35
N SER A 128 -13.71 5.07 5.23
CA SER A 128 -13.62 3.69 5.72
C SER A 128 -13.65 2.67 4.59
N ARG A 129 -14.55 2.83 3.61
CA ARG A 129 -14.66 1.95 2.45
C ARG A 129 -13.40 2.00 1.59
N GLN A 130 -12.92 3.19 1.25
CA GLN A 130 -11.71 3.37 0.44
C GLN A 130 -10.47 2.84 1.15
N ALA A 131 -10.37 3.03 2.46
CA ALA A 131 -9.26 2.50 3.24
C ALA A 131 -9.22 0.95 3.23
N ARG A 132 -10.37 0.30 3.37
CA ARG A 132 -10.45 -1.18 3.26
C ARG A 132 -10.04 -1.66 1.89
N GLU A 133 -10.47 -0.99 0.83
CA GLU A 133 -10.04 -1.31 -0.53
C GLU A 133 -8.53 -1.14 -0.68
N GLY A 134 -7.95 -0.05 -0.19
CA GLY A 134 -6.50 0.19 -0.23
C GLY A 134 -5.71 -0.89 0.48
N VAL A 135 -6.11 -1.30 1.67
CA VAL A 135 -5.50 -2.41 2.41
C VAL A 135 -5.60 -3.71 1.59
N TYR A 136 -6.75 -4.01 1.01
CA TYR A 136 -6.94 -5.18 0.17
C TYR A 136 -5.99 -5.17 -1.04
N ARG A 137 -5.82 -4.02 -1.71
CA ARG A 137 -4.90 -3.89 -2.85
C ARG A 137 -3.43 -4.10 -2.45
N LEU A 138 -3.01 -3.61 -1.28
CA LEU A 138 -1.68 -3.90 -0.75
C LEU A 138 -1.48 -5.41 -0.52
N TYR A 139 -2.47 -6.10 0.03
CA TYR A 139 -2.40 -7.55 0.17
C TYR A 139 -2.33 -8.27 -1.17
N GLN A 140 -3.04 -7.80 -2.19
CA GLN A 140 -2.93 -8.37 -3.54
C GLN A 140 -1.51 -8.24 -4.10
N LEU A 141 -0.84 -7.10 -3.90
CA LEU A 141 0.55 -6.92 -4.30
C LEU A 141 1.48 -7.92 -3.59
N LEU A 142 1.28 -8.14 -2.30
CA LEU A 142 2.04 -9.15 -1.53
C LEU A 142 1.82 -10.57 -2.05
N LEU A 143 0.59 -10.93 -2.36
CA LEU A 143 0.27 -12.26 -2.90
C LEU A 143 0.90 -12.46 -4.27
N HIS A 144 0.89 -11.46 -5.14
CA HIS A 144 1.57 -11.50 -6.43
C HIS A 144 3.09 -11.63 -6.28
N GLN A 145 3.68 -10.98 -5.28
CA GLN A 145 5.09 -11.08 -4.97
C GLN A 145 5.46 -12.51 -4.55
N ARG A 146 4.71 -13.11 -3.64
CA ARG A 146 4.92 -14.49 -3.19
C ARG A 146 4.71 -15.52 -4.30
N GLY A 147 3.79 -15.29 -5.23
CA GLY A 147 3.55 -16.17 -6.38
C GLY A 147 4.66 -16.12 -7.44
N LYS A 148 5.50 -15.08 -7.41
CA LYS A 148 6.69 -14.95 -8.26
C LYS A 148 7.97 -15.46 -7.61
N GLU A 149 7.96 -15.72 -6.30
CA GLU A 149 9.06 -16.44 -5.69
C GLU A 149 9.20 -17.79 -6.40
N PRO A 150 10.41 -18.14 -6.88
CA PRO A 150 10.63 -19.47 -7.41
C PRO A 150 10.15 -20.44 -6.34
N SER A 151 9.26 -21.35 -6.75
CA SER A 151 8.81 -22.46 -5.94
C SER A 151 10.07 -23.18 -5.42
N TRP A 152 10.64 -22.67 -4.35
CA TRP A 152 11.52 -23.47 -3.54
C TRP A 152 10.62 -24.59 -3.08
N GLU A 153 10.72 -25.69 -3.81
CA GLU A 153 10.21 -26.95 -3.39
C GLU A 153 10.10 -26.92 -1.88
N MET A 154 8.87 -27.03 -1.39
CA MET A 154 8.70 -27.52 -0.05
C MET A 154 9.56 -28.77 -0.01
N ALA A 155 10.78 -28.63 0.52
CA ALA A 155 11.59 -29.77 0.85
C ALA A 155 10.62 -30.72 1.57
N PRO A 156 10.42 -31.94 1.07
CA PRO A 156 9.45 -32.82 1.66
C PRO A 156 9.77 -32.84 3.14
N ALA A 157 8.79 -32.45 3.94
CA ALA A 157 8.94 -32.48 5.38
C ALA A 157 9.52 -33.84 5.68
N ARG A 158 10.77 -33.88 6.15
CA ARG A 158 11.39 -35.13 6.61
C ARG A 158 10.37 -35.71 7.58
N ARG A 159 9.67 -36.74 7.13
CA ARG A 159 8.92 -37.59 8.03
C ARG A 159 9.96 -38.07 9.05
N VAL A 160 9.99 -37.40 10.15
CA VAL A 160 10.59 -37.97 11.33
C VAL A 160 9.78 -39.23 11.59
N ARG A 161 10.29 -40.37 11.14
CA ARG A 161 9.77 -41.66 11.56
C ARG A 161 10.07 -41.71 13.07
N LEU A 162 9.08 -41.34 13.86
CA LEU A 162 9.02 -41.78 15.24
C LEU A 162 8.87 -43.29 15.15
N GLY A 163 10.01 -43.97 15.25
CA GLY A 163 10.02 -45.41 15.46
C GLY A 163 9.24 -45.70 16.74
N PRO A 164 8.53 -46.85 16.77
CA PRO A 164 7.84 -47.23 17.99
C PRO A 164 8.83 -47.36 19.14
N GLN A 165 8.69 -46.52 20.14
CA GLN A 165 9.38 -46.64 21.39
C GLN A 165 8.87 -47.91 22.08
N PRO A 166 9.74 -48.85 22.48
CA PRO A 166 9.27 -50.00 23.27
C PRO A 166 8.87 -49.50 24.66
N ILE A 167 7.60 -49.61 24.95
CA ILE A 167 7.07 -49.40 26.29
C ILE A 167 7.60 -50.54 27.15
N SER A 168 8.67 -50.30 27.93
CA SER A 168 9.12 -51.22 28.90
C SER A 168 8.29 -51.11 30.18
N LEU A 169 7.23 -51.88 30.24
CA LEU A 169 6.46 -52.09 31.46
C LEU A 169 7.30 -53.01 32.37
N ARG A 170 8.07 -52.46 33.28
CA ARG A 170 8.58 -53.21 34.41
C ARG A 170 7.46 -53.33 35.44
N LEU A 171 6.82 -54.46 35.41
CA LEU A 171 6.06 -54.96 36.54
C LEU A 171 7.03 -55.37 37.63
N THR A 172 7.10 -54.67 38.73
CA THR A 172 7.73 -55.15 39.96
C THR A 172 6.74 -56.05 40.68
N PRO A 173 7.11 -57.30 40.98
CA PRO A 173 6.24 -58.12 41.80
C PRO A 173 6.28 -57.61 43.23
N ALA A 174 5.11 -57.40 43.83
CA ALA A 174 4.97 -57.22 45.26
C ALA A 174 5.33 -58.55 45.94
N GLY A 175 6.48 -58.59 46.67
CA GLY A 175 6.81 -59.64 47.56
C GLY A 175 6.06 -59.52 48.87
N GLY A 176 5.56 -60.61 49.35
CA GLY A 176 4.80 -60.79 50.55
C GLY A 176 5.50 -60.48 51.88
#